data_c55ea41fa9eda4e9b8ba9a0d0c387328
#
_entry.id   c55ea41fa9eda4e9b8ba9a0d0c387328
#
_cell.length_a   1.000
_cell.length_b   1.000
_cell.length_c   1.000
_cell.angle_alpha   90.00
_cell.angle_beta   90.00
_cell.angle_gamma   90.00
#
_symmetry.space_group_name_H-M   'P 1'
#
loop_
_entity.id
_entity.type
_entity.pdbx_description
1 polymer ?
#
loop_
_entity_poly.entity_id
_entity_poly.type
_entity_poly.pdbx_seq_one_letter_code
_entity_poly.pdbx_strand_id
1 'polypeptide(L)'
;MIKISPSILACDFARMGEEIAKVDKFSDYLHVDVMDGLFVPNISFGMPVIKSIRKTTDIFFDVHLMIERPERYIEEFAALGSDLITIHYESTENPAEVLKQIRALGKKAGISVKPGTDYSVLLPLLPLCDLVLVMTVEPGFGGQKFMHDMMPKVSALREDVKAGGYDI
;
A
#
# COMPACT_ATOMS: atom_id res chain seq x y z
N MET A 1 7.58 11.79 -12.80
CA MET A 1 8.12 12.55 -11.63
C MET A 1 8.23 11.56 -10.49
N ILE A 2 9.28 11.64 -9.64
CA ILE A 2 9.38 10.80 -8.42
C ILE A 2 8.46 11.41 -7.36
N LYS A 3 7.72 10.56 -6.63
CA LYS A 3 6.87 10.93 -5.49
C LYS A 3 7.39 10.30 -4.21
N ILE A 4 7.15 10.95 -3.09
CA ILE A 4 7.63 10.53 -1.78
C ILE A 4 6.41 10.18 -0.91
N SER A 5 6.41 8.94 -0.37
CA SER A 5 5.36 8.38 0.50
C SER A 5 5.99 7.83 1.79
N PRO A 6 6.30 8.66 2.81
CA PRO A 6 6.86 8.17 4.06
C PRO A 6 5.83 7.36 4.85
N SER A 7 6.29 6.25 5.44
CA SER A 7 5.44 5.41 6.28
C SER A 7 5.36 5.95 7.70
N ILE A 8 4.13 6.04 8.23
CA ILE A 8 3.88 6.37 9.63
C ILE A 8 4.21 5.22 10.59
N LEU A 9 4.53 4.03 10.08
CA LEU A 9 4.98 2.91 10.90
C LEU A 9 6.27 3.22 11.69
N ALA A 10 7.07 4.17 11.19
CA ALA A 10 8.33 4.58 11.81
C ALA A 10 8.20 5.76 12.79
N CYS A 11 6.98 6.32 12.99
CA CYS A 11 6.78 7.50 13.83
C CYS A 11 6.57 7.14 15.32
N ASP A 12 6.60 8.15 16.19
CA ASP A 12 6.14 8.02 17.57
C ASP A 12 4.60 7.96 17.59
N PHE A 13 4.04 6.79 17.84
CA PHE A 13 2.59 6.57 17.84
C PHE A 13 1.85 7.39 18.90
N ALA A 14 2.53 7.77 19.98
CA ALA A 14 1.93 8.65 21.00
C ALA A 14 1.72 10.08 20.49
N ARG A 15 2.39 10.48 19.39
CA ARG A 15 2.34 11.81 18.80
C ARG A 15 2.15 11.81 17.28
N MET A 16 1.43 10.82 16.75
CA MET A 16 1.26 10.62 15.30
C MET A 16 0.91 11.90 14.53
N GLY A 17 -0.03 12.71 15.04
CA GLY A 17 -0.43 13.95 14.37
C GLY A 17 0.71 14.96 14.24
N GLU A 18 1.57 15.08 15.27
CA GLU A 18 2.74 15.95 15.24
C GLU A 18 3.82 15.41 14.28
N GLU A 19 4.01 14.09 14.24
CA GLU A 19 4.96 13.44 13.34
C GLU A 19 4.53 13.59 11.87
N ILE A 20 3.24 13.42 11.58
CA ILE A 20 2.68 13.65 10.25
C ILE A 20 2.90 15.10 9.80
N ALA A 21 2.64 16.07 10.69
CA ALA A 21 2.82 17.50 10.37
C ALA A 21 4.27 17.87 10.01
N LYS A 22 5.29 17.09 10.46
CA LYS A 22 6.69 17.30 10.09
C LYS A 22 6.98 16.93 8.64
N VAL A 23 6.30 15.92 8.10
CA VAL A 23 6.57 15.38 6.76
C VAL A 23 5.56 15.88 5.70
N ASP A 24 4.39 16.33 6.11
CA ASP A 24 3.28 16.74 5.25
C ASP A 24 3.69 17.68 4.11
N LYS A 25 4.54 18.69 4.41
CA LYS A 25 5.00 19.70 3.42
C LYS A 25 6.06 19.17 2.43
N PHE A 26 6.63 18.01 2.69
CA PHE A 26 7.75 17.44 1.93
C PHE A 26 7.40 16.12 1.26
N SER A 27 6.16 15.67 1.41
CA SER A 27 5.68 14.37 0.93
C SER A 27 4.50 14.54 0.00
N ASP A 28 4.40 13.67 -0.99
CA ASP A 28 3.25 13.61 -1.90
C ASP A 28 2.12 12.78 -1.31
N TYR A 29 2.48 11.72 -0.56
CA TYR A 29 1.57 10.76 0.06
C TYR A 29 1.99 10.51 1.52
N LEU A 30 1.09 9.92 2.28
CA LEU A 30 1.35 9.33 3.59
C LEU A 30 1.11 7.83 3.51
N HIS A 31 2.15 7.03 3.70
CA HIS A 31 2.04 5.57 3.68
C HIS A 31 1.55 5.03 5.01
N VAL A 32 0.47 4.26 4.97
CA VAL A 32 -0.24 3.76 6.15
C VAL A 32 -0.22 2.24 6.13
N ASP A 33 0.74 1.64 6.86
CA ASP A 33 0.95 0.19 6.92
C ASP A 33 0.03 -0.47 7.96
N VAL A 34 -1.01 -1.16 7.51
CA VAL A 34 -1.97 -1.90 8.34
C VAL A 34 -1.62 -3.37 8.39
N MET A 35 -1.44 -3.90 9.59
CA MET A 35 -1.03 -5.28 9.84
C MET A 35 -1.95 -5.95 10.86
N ASP A 36 -2.32 -7.22 10.60
CA ASP A 36 -3.30 -7.98 11.38
C ASP A 36 -2.71 -9.10 12.27
N GLY A 37 -1.41 -9.37 12.16
CA GLY A 37 -0.76 -10.46 12.86
C GLY A 37 -1.01 -11.85 12.28
N LEU A 38 -1.75 -11.94 11.15
CA LEU A 38 -2.02 -13.18 10.42
C LEU A 38 -1.25 -13.24 9.11
N PHE A 39 -1.43 -12.27 8.25
CA PHE A 39 -0.70 -12.17 6.98
C PHE A 39 0.79 -11.87 7.19
N VAL A 40 1.11 -11.08 8.23
CA VAL A 40 2.46 -10.78 8.69
C VAL A 40 2.56 -10.98 10.20
N PRO A 41 3.77 -11.30 10.75
CA PRO A 41 3.95 -11.62 12.17
C PRO A 41 4.03 -10.36 13.06
N ASN A 42 3.24 -9.35 12.77
CA ASN A 42 3.16 -8.09 13.52
C ASN A 42 1.75 -7.51 13.44
N ILE A 43 1.36 -6.72 14.44
CA ILE A 43 0.13 -5.93 14.47
C ILE A 43 0.54 -4.46 14.58
N SER A 44 0.06 -3.61 13.66
CA SER A 44 0.36 -2.18 13.71
C SER A 44 -0.79 -1.38 14.34
N PHE A 45 -1.68 -0.91 13.53
CA PHE A 45 -2.85 -0.13 13.95
C PHE A 45 -3.98 -0.38 12.94
N GLY A 46 -5.18 0.02 13.31
CA GLY A 46 -6.37 -0.19 12.49
C GLY A 46 -7.23 1.07 12.33
N MET A 47 -8.46 0.84 11.97
CA MET A 47 -9.46 1.84 11.60
C MET A 47 -9.60 3.01 12.58
N PRO A 48 -9.60 2.83 13.94
CA PRO A 48 -9.74 3.96 14.87
C PRO A 48 -8.58 4.95 14.78
N VAL A 49 -7.36 4.47 14.55
CA VAL A 49 -6.16 5.31 14.40
C VAL A 49 -6.24 6.08 13.09
N ILE A 50 -6.54 5.40 11.97
CA ILE A 50 -6.68 6.03 10.66
C ILE A 50 -7.75 7.13 10.69
N LYS A 51 -8.91 6.84 11.29
CA LYS A 51 -9.97 7.83 11.49
C LYS A 51 -9.52 9.06 12.29
N SER A 52 -8.63 8.87 13.25
CA SER A 52 -8.09 9.97 14.06
C SER A 52 -7.10 10.82 13.28
N ILE A 53 -6.12 10.19 12.62
CA ILE A 53 -5.08 10.91 11.89
C ILE A 53 -5.61 11.59 10.62
N ARG A 54 -6.63 11.04 9.95
CA ARG A 54 -7.28 11.68 8.80
C ARG A 54 -7.79 13.10 9.10
N LYS A 55 -8.13 13.39 10.35
CA LYS A 55 -8.60 14.71 10.78
C LYS A 55 -7.47 15.74 10.95
N THR A 56 -6.22 15.31 10.94
CA THR A 56 -5.06 16.17 11.23
C THR A 56 -4.32 16.62 9.97
N THR A 57 -4.63 16.07 8.80
CA THR A 57 -3.97 16.39 7.53
C THR A 57 -4.87 16.10 6.34
N ASP A 58 -4.67 16.82 5.24
CA ASP A 58 -5.31 16.57 3.95
C ASP A 58 -4.40 15.83 2.96
N ILE A 59 -3.20 15.41 3.39
CA ILE A 59 -2.27 14.66 2.54
C ILE A 59 -2.93 13.38 2.00
N PHE A 60 -2.55 12.97 0.81
CA PHE A 60 -3.04 11.75 0.16
C PHE A 60 -2.68 10.49 0.96
N PHE A 61 -3.67 9.71 1.39
CA PHE A 61 -3.46 8.47 2.15
C PHE A 61 -3.27 7.28 1.22
N ASP A 62 -2.05 6.76 1.20
CA ASP A 62 -1.61 5.54 0.54
C ASP A 62 -1.67 4.38 1.56
N VAL A 63 -2.83 3.72 1.64
CA VAL A 63 -3.09 2.68 2.65
C VAL A 63 -2.67 1.32 2.13
N HIS A 64 -1.70 0.70 2.80
CA HIS A 64 -1.14 -0.60 2.47
C HIS A 64 -1.66 -1.66 3.45
N LEU A 65 -2.46 -2.58 2.95
CA LEU A 65 -3.11 -3.63 3.74
C LEU A 65 -2.28 -4.92 3.72
N MET A 66 -1.50 -5.13 4.75
CA MET A 66 -0.80 -6.39 5.06
C MET A 66 -1.69 -7.24 5.98
N ILE A 67 -2.89 -7.55 5.51
CA ILE A 67 -3.91 -8.29 6.25
C ILE A 67 -4.43 -9.46 5.41
N GLU A 68 -4.84 -10.54 6.08
CA GLU A 68 -5.47 -11.69 5.44
C GLU A 68 -6.90 -11.36 5.03
N ARG A 69 -7.28 -11.71 3.79
CA ARG A 69 -8.61 -11.52 3.23
C ARG A 69 -9.08 -10.06 3.31
N PRO A 70 -8.33 -9.11 2.69
CA PRO A 70 -8.59 -7.68 2.77
C PRO A 70 -9.97 -7.28 2.23
N GLU A 71 -10.59 -8.09 1.35
CA GLU A 71 -11.93 -7.88 0.80
C GLU A 71 -12.99 -7.61 1.85
N ARG A 72 -12.78 -8.10 3.09
CA ARG A 72 -13.70 -7.90 4.22
C ARG A 72 -13.71 -6.46 4.77
N TYR A 73 -12.70 -5.65 4.43
CA TYR A 73 -12.46 -4.37 5.08
C TYR A 73 -12.31 -3.20 4.09
N ILE A 74 -12.39 -3.45 2.79
CA ILE A 74 -12.17 -2.43 1.75
C ILE A 74 -13.15 -1.26 1.89
N GLU A 75 -14.42 -1.54 2.17
CA GLU A 75 -15.45 -0.50 2.33
C GLU A 75 -15.15 0.41 3.51
N GLU A 76 -14.77 -0.18 4.65
CA GLU A 76 -14.42 0.57 5.86
C GLU A 76 -13.18 1.45 5.64
N PHE A 77 -12.11 0.91 5.05
CA PHE A 77 -10.91 1.70 4.75
C PHE A 77 -11.20 2.83 3.75
N ALA A 78 -12.00 2.57 2.74
CA ALA A 78 -12.43 3.60 1.80
C ALA A 78 -13.22 4.71 2.48
N ALA A 79 -14.16 4.37 3.39
CA ALA A 79 -14.97 5.32 4.14
C ALA A 79 -14.15 6.15 5.16
N LEU A 80 -13.02 5.63 5.62
CA LEU A 80 -12.11 6.33 6.55
C LEU A 80 -11.22 7.38 5.87
N GLY A 81 -11.33 7.54 4.56
CA GLY A 81 -10.62 8.57 3.80
C GLY A 81 -9.30 8.09 3.20
N SER A 82 -9.13 6.79 2.98
CA SER A 82 -8.08 6.28 2.10
C SER A 82 -8.27 6.83 0.70
N ASP A 83 -7.21 7.28 0.07
CA ASP A 83 -7.23 7.77 -1.32
C ASP A 83 -6.78 6.67 -2.28
N LEU A 84 -5.84 5.84 -1.84
CA LEU A 84 -5.36 4.64 -2.50
C LEU A 84 -5.36 3.49 -1.48
N ILE A 85 -5.80 2.31 -1.91
CA ILE A 85 -5.75 1.09 -1.10
C ILE A 85 -4.95 0.05 -1.86
N THR A 86 -3.83 -0.37 -1.28
CA THR A 86 -2.94 -1.41 -1.81
C THR A 86 -3.13 -2.70 -1.02
N ILE A 87 -3.44 -3.79 -1.73
CA ILE A 87 -3.53 -5.15 -1.17
C ILE A 87 -2.34 -6.00 -1.61
N HIS A 88 -2.04 -7.07 -0.91
CA HIS A 88 -1.09 -8.07 -1.39
C HIS A 88 -1.76 -9.11 -2.29
N TYR A 89 -1.06 -9.48 -3.37
CA TYR A 89 -1.49 -10.58 -4.24
C TYR A 89 -1.72 -11.87 -3.44
N GLU A 90 -0.85 -12.13 -2.46
CA GLU A 90 -0.85 -13.34 -1.64
C GLU A 90 -1.91 -13.33 -0.51
N SER A 91 -2.59 -12.21 -0.29
CA SER A 91 -3.53 -12.04 0.85
C SER A 91 -4.97 -12.43 0.54
N THR A 92 -5.29 -12.72 -0.72
CA THR A 92 -6.64 -13.05 -1.19
C THR A 92 -6.61 -14.08 -2.31
N GLU A 93 -7.66 -14.86 -2.44
CA GLU A 93 -7.82 -15.82 -3.55
C GLU A 93 -8.23 -15.12 -4.86
N ASN A 94 -8.83 -13.94 -4.78
CA ASN A 94 -9.41 -13.24 -5.92
C ASN A 94 -8.95 -11.77 -6.01
N PRO A 95 -7.65 -11.49 -6.23
CA PRO A 95 -7.12 -10.13 -6.23
C PRO A 95 -7.80 -9.21 -7.27
N ALA A 96 -8.19 -9.74 -8.44
CA ALA A 96 -8.89 -8.97 -9.45
C ALA A 96 -10.23 -8.41 -8.96
N GLU A 97 -11.00 -9.19 -8.22
CA GLU A 97 -12.29 -8.74 -7.67
C GLU A 97 -12.10 -7.70 -6.57
N VAL A 98 -11.07 -7.86 -5.73
CA VAL A 98 -10.75 -6.87 -4.68
C VAL A 98 -10.32 -5.53 -5.30
N LEU A 99 -9.49 -5.55 -6.34
CA LEU A 99 -9.11 -4.33 -7.08
C LEU A 99 -10.34 -3.62 -7.69
N LYS A 100 -11.27 -4.38 -8.28
CA LYS A 100 -12.54 -3.82 -8.79
C LYS A 100 -13.40 -3.25 -7.68
N GLN A 101 -13.48 -3.91 -6.51
CA GLN A 101 -14.20 -3.41 -5.33
C GLN A 101 -13.63 -2.05 -4.87
N ILE A 102 -12.31 -1.92 -4.78
CA ILE A 102 -11.64 -0.66 -4.43
C ILE A 102 -12.03 0.45 -5.44
N ARG A 103 -11.93 0.16 -6.73
CA ARG A 103 -12.26 1.13 -7.79
C ARG A 103 -13.75 1.51 -7.81
N ALA A 104 -14.64 0.57 -7.52
CA ALA A 104 -16.10 0.82 -7.44
C ALA A 104 -16.46 1.81 -6.32
N LEU A 105 -15.62 1.89 -5.26
CA LEU A 105 -15.74 2.88 -4.17
C LEU A 105 -15.09 4.24 -4.51
N GLY A 106 -14.63 4.43 -5.76
CA GLY A 106 -14.00 5.67 -6.21
C GLY A 106 -12.59 5.88 -5.67
N LYS A 107 -11.92 4.80 -5.21
CA LYS A 107 -10.55 4.85 -4.70
C LYS A 107 -9.56 4.34 -5.75
N LYS A 108 -8.31 4.79 -5.65
CA LYS A 108 -7.22 4.20 -6.43
C LYS A 108 -6.91 2.81 -5.92
N ALA A 109 -6.65 1.87 -6.82
CA ALA A 109 -6.38 0.47 -6.50
C ALA A 109 -4.89 0.15 -6.68
N GLY A 110 -4.26 -0.35 -5.62
CA GLY A 110 -2.89 -0.80 -5.64
C GLY A 110 -2.78 -2.30 -5.38
N ILE A 111 -1.74 -2.91 -5.95
CA ILE A 111 -1.38 -4.30 -5.66
C ILE A 111 0.10 -4.43 -5.31
N SER A 112 0.40 -5.29 -4.34
CA SER A 112 1.75 -5.57 -3.87
C SER A 112 2.11 -7.04 -4.04
N VAL A 113 3.40 -7.33 -4.18
CA VAL A 113 3.97 -8.70 -4.09
C VAL A 113 5.11 -8.74 -3.10
N LYS A 114 5.20 -9.84 -2.34
CA LYS A 114 6.32 -10.15 -1.45
C LYS A 114 7.62 -10.34 -2.26
N PRO A 115 8.80 -10.21 -1.62
CA PRO A 115 10.08 -10.42 -2.30
C PRO A 115 10.17 -11.78 -3.00
N GLY A 116 9.66 -12.85 -2.38
CA GLY A 116 9.70 -14.22 -2.93
C GLY A 116 8.68 -14.51 -4.03
N THR A 117 7.71 -13.65 -4.29
CA THR A 117 6.68 -13.85 -5.33
C THR A 117 7.16 -13.31 -6.66
N ASP A 118 7.05 -14.10 -7.72
CA ASP A 118 7.35 -13.66 -9.09
C ASP A 118 6.33 -12.57 -9.51
N TYR A 119 6.82 -11.46 -10.05
CA TYR A 119 5.96 -10.34 -10.43
C TYR A 119 5.04 -10.63 -11.62
N SER A 120 5.34 -11.67 -12.42
CA SER A 120 4.52 -12.05 -13.59
C SER A 120 3.08 -12.37 -13.23
N VAL A 121 2.80 -12.74 -11.97
CA VAL A 121 1.44 -12.95 -11.45
C VAL A 121 0.60 -11.67 -11.49
N LEU A 122 1.24 -10.49 -11.53
CA LEU A 122 0.57 -9.20 -11.58
C LEU A 122 0.19 -8.76 -13.00
N LEU A 123 0.83 -9.32 -14.05
CA LEU A 123 0.62 -8.87 -15.44
C LEU A 123 -0.86 -8.86 -15.86
N PRO A 124 -1.67 -9.88 -15.53
CA PRO A 124 -3.12 -9.86 -15.84
C PRO A 124 -3.91 -8.82 -15.05
N LEU A 125 -3.35 -8.30 -13.96
CA LEU A 125 -4.01 -7.36 -13.04
C LEU A 125 -3.68 -5.89 -13.32
N LEU A 126 -2.61 -5.61 -14.10
CA LEU A 126 -2.16 -4.25 -14.41
C LEU A 126 -3.29 -3.34 -14.91
N PRO A 127 -4.23 -3.78 -15.79
CA PRO A 127 -5.33 -2.92 -16.23
C PRO A 127 -6.28 -2.45 -15.12
N LEU A 128 -6.22 -3.08 -13.94
CA LEU A 128 -7.04 -2.76 -12.77
C LEU A 128 -6.31 -1.91 -11.74
N CYS A 129 -5.00 -1.68 -11.93
CA CYS A 129 -4.14 -1.03 -10.95
C CYS A 129 -3.89 0.44 -11.28
N ASP A 130 -3.78 1.25 -10.25
CA ASP A 130 -3.27 2.63 -10.28
C ASP A 130 -1.87 2.70 -9.63
N LEU A 131 -1.45 1.63 -8.92
CA LEU A 131 -0.14 1.50 -8.30
C LEU A 131 0.24 0.02 -8.21
N VAL A 132 1.52 -0.30 -8.43
CA VAL A 132 2.12 -1.59 -8.09
C VAL A 132 3.27 -1.37 -7.11
N LEU A 133 3.18 -2.02 -5.95
CA LEU A 133 4.18 -1.97 -4.90
C LEU A 133 5.04 -3.25 -4.93
N VAL A 134 6.30 -3.12 -5.35
CA VAL A 134 7.28 -4.20 -5.22
C VAL A 134 7.93 -4.10 -3.84
N MET A 135 7.69 -5.09 -2.98
CA MET A 135 8.33 -5.12 -1.67
C MET A 135 9.83 -5.29 -1.82
N THR A 136 10.59 -4.39 -1.20
CA THR A 136 12.06 -4.39 -1.14
C THR A 136 12.58 -4.68 0.26
N VAL A 137 11.69 -5.13 1.12
CA VAL A 137 11.89 -5.72 2.46
C VAL A 137 10.83 -6.78 2.68
N GLU A 138 11.00 -7.69 3.63
CA GLU A 138 9.90 -8.57 4.03
C GLU A 138 8.80 -7.77 4.73
N PRO A 139 7.51 -7.94 4.34
CA PRO A 139 6.43 -7.22 4.99
C PRO A 139 6.31 -7.61 6.47
N GLY A 140 5.95 -6.63 7.32
CA GLY A 140 5.70 -6.86 8.75
C GLY A 140 6.47 -5.96 9.72
N PHE A 141 7.64 -5.44 9.35
CA PHE A 141 8.45 -4.60 10.24
C PHE A 141 9.08 -3.43 9.49
N GLY A 142 9.19 -2.28 10.17
CA GLY A 142 9.95 -1.13 9.68
C GLY A 142 11.46 -1.27 9.95
N GLY A 143 12.25 -0.35 9.37
CA GLY A 143 13.69 -0.22 9.64
C GLY A 143 14.57 -1.34 9.06
N GLN A 144 14.05 -2.16 8.18
CA GLN A 144 14.79 -3.24 7.54
C GLN A 144 15.77 -2.72 6.48
N LYS A 145 16.83 -3.51 6.22
CA LYS A 145 17.78 -3.21 5.16
C LYS A 145 17.14 -3.42 3.79
N PHE A 146 17.34 -2.44 2.90
CA PHE A 146 16.85 -2.49 1.52
C PHE A 146 17.42 -3.71 0.76
N MET A 147 16.55 -4.44 0.07
CA MET A 147 16.90 -5.62 -0.74
C MET A 147 17.20 -5.19 -2.17
N HIS A 148 18.50 -4.96 -2.47
CA HIS A 148 18.96 -4.53 -3.81
C HIS A 148 18.66 -5.54 -4.91
N ASP A 149 18.56 -6.81 -4.59
CA ASP A 149 18.21 -7.92 -5.50
C ASP A 149 16.76 -7.85 -6.01
N MET A 150 15.92 -6.98 -5.44
CA MET A 150 14.59 -6.69 -5.96
C MET A 150 14.58 -5.68 -7.13
N MET A 151 15.67 -4.97 -7.37
CA MET A 151 15.72 -3.95 -8.44
C MET A 151 15.51 -4.51 -9.84
N PRO A 152 16.03 -5.71 -10.23
CA PRO A 152 15.67 -6.33 -11.50
C PRO A 152 14.18 -6.58 -11.68
N LYS A 153 13.47 -6.99 -10.61
CA LYS A 153 12.00 -7.15 -10.60
C LYS A 153 11.29 -5.82 -10.88
N VAL A 154 11.71 -4.75 -10.21
CA VAL A 154 11.15 -3.39 -10.42
C VAL A 154 11.37 -2.94 -11.88
N SER A 155 12.58 -3.17 -12.42
CA SER A 155 12.90 -2.76 -13.80
C SER A 155 12.08 -3.54 -14.83
N ALA A 156 11.97 -4.86 -14.68
CA ALA A 156 11.21 -5.72 -15.59
C ALA A 156 9.72 -5.33 -15.57
N LEU A 157 9.13 -5.20 -14.39
CA LEU A 157 7.74 -4.75 -14.24
C LEU A 157 7.51 -3.38 -14.88
N ARG A 158 8.45 -2.44 -14.73
CA ARG A 158 8.35 -1.11 -15.36
C ARG A 158 8.33 -1.19 -16.89
N GLU A 159 9.09 -2.09 -17.48
CA GLU A 159 9.07 -2.30 -18.94
C GLU A 159 7.72 -2.90 -19.39
N ASP A 160 7.17 -3.88 -18.65
CA ASP A 160 5.86 -4.45 -18.96
C ASP A 160 4.73 -3.41 -18.84
N VAL A 161 4.75 -2.56 -17.80
CA VAL A 161 3.82 -1.44 -17.64
C VAL A 161 3.88 -0.49 -18.83
N LYS A 162 5.08 -0.12 -19.29
CA LYS A 162 5.26 0.75 -20.46
C LYS A 162 4.77 0.06 -21.75
N ALA A 163 5.15 -1.21 -21.95
CA ALA A 163 4.76 -1.98 -23.14
C ALA A 163 3.23 -2.13 -23.24
N GLY A 164 2.55 -2.27 -22.09
CA GLY A 164 1.09 -2.32 -22.01
C GLY A 164 0.40 -0.97 -22.14
N GLY A 165 1.14 0.15 -22.13
CA GLY A 165 0.59 1.51 -22.17
C GLY A 165 -0.19 1.89 -20.91
N TYR A 166 0.12 1.28 -19.76
CA TYR A 166 -0.55 1.58 -18.48
C TYR A 166 0.05 2.81 -17.81
N ASP A 167 -0.81 3.63 -17.22
CA ASP A 167 -0.43 4.79 -16.38
C ASP A 167 -0.42 4.37 -14.91
N ILE A 168 0.65 3.67 -14.52
CA ILE A 168 0.85 3.07 -13.19
C ILE A 168 2.16 3.57 -12.57
#